data_51ce888bef60bdcc8f3e0a9efb956b25
#
_entry.id   51ce888bef60bdcc8f3e0a9efb956b25
#
_cell.length_a   1.000
_cell.length_b   1.000
_cell.length_c   1.000
_cell.angle_alpha   90.00
_cell.angle_beta   90.00
_cell.angle_gamma   90.00
#
_symmetry.space_group_name_H-M   'P 1'
#
loop_
_entity.id
_entity.type
_entity.pdbx_description
1 polymer ?
#
loop_
_entity_poly.entity_id
_entity_poly.type
_entity_poly.pdbx_seq_one_letter_code
_entity_poly.pdbx_strand_id
1 'polypeptide(L)'
;SVGIVANQPAVLAGVLDIDASEKGARFVRVCDSFNIPIITFEDVPGFLPGTIQEHGGIIRSGAKLLYAYCEATVPKLTVVTRKAYGGAYCVMSSKHIRGDVNLAWPSAELAVMGPDGAVSIVFRKELDKAEDPVKRKAELVAEYREKFANPYIAAQRGYLDDVIEPKETRPRLI
;
A
#
# COMPACT_ATOMS: atom_id res chain seq x y z
N SER A 1 -5.05 15.49 -19.22
CA SER A 1 -4.06 15.63 -18.12
C SER A 1 -4.54 14.81 -16.94
N VAL A 2 -3.61 14.19 -16.19
CA VAL A 2 -3.89 13.43 -14.97
C VAL A 2 -2.91 13.83 -13.87
N GLY A 3 -3.33 13.73 -12.61
CA GLY A 3 -2.44 13.84 -11.46
C GLY A 3 -1.84 12.47 -11.15
N ILE A 4 -0.53 12.42 -10.90
CA ILE A 4 0.15 11.17 -10.53
C ILE A 4 0.67 11.28 -9.10
N VAL A 5 0.28 10.32 -8.27
CA VAL A 5 0.81 10.10 -6.92
C VAL A 5 1.56 8.78 -6.93
N ALA A 6 2.80 8.77 -6.45
CA ALA A 6 3.60 7.55 -6.40
C ALA A 6 4.53 7.54 -5.19
N ASN A 7 4.74 6.37 -4.60
CA ASN A 7 5.80 6.18 -3.62
C ASN A 7 7.16 6.17 -4.32
N GLN A 8 8.21 6.62 -3.61
CA GLN A 8 9.59 6.52 -4.07
C GLN A 8 10.37 5.53 -3.20
N PRO A 9 10.45 4.25 -3.62
CA PRO A 9 11.09 3.21 -2.79
C PRO A 9 12.58 3.43 -2.49
N ALA A 10 13.26 4.23 -3.31
CA ALA A 10 14.66 4.58 -3.07
C ALA A 10 14.84 5.56 -1.88
N VAL A 11 13.76 6.20 -1.42
CA VAL A 11 13.77 7.10 -0.27
C VAL A 11 12.93 6.49 0.83
N LEU A 12 13.54 6.20 1.99
CA LEU A 12 12.87 5.59 3.14
C LEU A 12 12.01 4.36 2.79
N ALA A 13 12.44 3.57 1.80
CA ALA A 13 11.70 2.41 1.28
C ALA A 13 10.27 2.72 0.79
N GLY A 14 9.93 3.98 0.52
CA GLY A 14 8.60 4.40 0.08
C GLY A 14 7.56 4.56 1.20
N VAL A 15 7.97 4.55 2.47
CA VAL A 15 7.05 4.74 3.61
C VAL A 15 6.35 6.10 3.54
N LEU A 16 5.20 6.18 4.18
CA LEU A 16 4.52 7.44 4.45
C LEU A 16 5.00 8.01 5.80
N ASP A 17 5.72 9.10 5.76
CA ASP A 17 5.99 9.96 6.91
C ASP A 17 5.00 11.13 6.96
N ILE A 18 5.20 12.05 7.91
CA ILE A 18 4.36 13.24 8.07
C ILE A 18 4.37 14.08 6.79
N ASP A 19 5.55 14.37 6.25
CA ASP A 19 5.71 15.26 5.09
C ASP A 19 5.15 14.64 3.81
N ALA A 20 5.39 13.35 3.57
CA ALA A 20 4.84 12.62 2.45
C ALA A 20 3.31 12.60 2.50
N SER A 21 2.73 12.38 3.69
CA SER A 21 1.28 12.38 3.89
C SER A 21 0.66 13.75 3.62
N GLU A 22 1.27 14.81 4.12
CA GLU A 22 0.78 16.18 3.89
C GLU A 22 0.94 16.64 2.44
N LYS A 23 2.07 16.30 1.81
CA LYS A 23 2.32 16.56 0.40
C LYS A 23 1.30 15.85 -0.49
N GLY A 24 1.08 14.56 -0.24
CA GLY A 24 0.10 13.76 -0.97
C GLY A 24 -1.31 14.33 -0.81
N ALA A 25 -1.74 14.61 0.42
CA ALA A 25 -3.05 15.18 0.71
C ALA A 25 -3.29 16.51 -0.01
N ARG A 26 -2.30 17.41 0.01
CA ARG A 26 -2.39 18.68 -0.71
C ARG A 26 -2.53 18.49 -2.20
N PHE A 27 -1.72 17.59 -2.79
CA PHE A 27 -1.75 17.34 -4.22
C PHE A 27 -3.09 16.74 -4.68
N VAL A 28 -3.62 15.77 -3.94
CA VAL A 28 -4.94 15.17 -4.22
C VAL A 28 -6.04 16.22 -4.22
N ARG A 29 -6.05 17.10 -3.22
CA ARG A 29 -7.03 18.22 -3.14
C ARG A 29 -6.89 19.20 -4.29
N VAL A 30 -5.68 19.51 -4.73
CA VAL A 30 -5.45 20.37 -5.91
C VAL A 30 -6.02 19.68 -7.15
N CYS A 31 -5.74 18.39 -7.36
CA CYS A 31 -6.30 17.66 -8.50
C CYS A 31 -7.83 17.69 -8.49
N ASP A 32 -8.44 17.42 -7.34
CA ASP A 32 -9.90 17.45 -7.21
C ASP A 32 -10.48 18.84 -7.52
N SER A 33 -9.86 19.92 -6.99
CA SER A 33 -10.31 21.30 -7.22
C SER A 33 -10.28 21.72 -8.69
N PHE A 34 -9.46 21.09 -9.50
CA PHE A 34 -9.33 21.37 -10.94
C PHE A 34 -9.90 20.29 -11.85
N ASN A 35 -10.69 19.35 -11.32
CA ASN A 35 -11.25 18.20 -12.06
C ASN A 35 -10.19 17.37 -12.79
N ILE A 36 -9.05 17.14 -12.16
CA ILE A 36 -7.95 16.34 -12.71
C ILE A 36 -8.04 14.91 -12.15
N PRO A 37 -8.29 13.88 -12.97
CA PRO A 37 -8.27 12.48 -12.53
C PRO A 37 -6.93 12.11 -11.89
N ILE A 38 -6.97 11.23 -10.90
CA ILE A 38 -5.79 10.84 -10.12
C ILE A 38 -5.42 9.39 -10.42
N ILE A 39 -4.13 9.18 -10.73
CA ILE A 39 -3.53 7.86 -10.85
C ILE A 39 -2.54 7.70 -9.69
N THR A 40 -2.71 6.65 -8.90
CA THR A 40 -1.83 6.30 -7.79
C THR A 40 -1.02 5.06 -8.13
N PHE A 41 0.31 5.16 -8.11
CA PHE A 41 1.21 4.01 -8.17
C PHE A 41 1.70 3.70 -6.76
N GLU A 42 1.36 2.52 -6.28
CA GLU A 42 1.54 2.17 -4.89
C GLU A 42 2.66 1.15 -4.70
N ASP A 43 3.64 1.52 -3.87
CA ASP A 43 4.70 0.66 -3.37
C ASP A 43 5.05 1.12 -1.94
N VAL A 44 4.17 0.80 -1.00
CA VAL A 44 4.22 1.33 0.37
C VAL A 44 4.30 0.22 1.41
N PRO A 45 5.38 0.17 2.22
CA PRO A 45 5.51 -0.83 3.28
C PRO A 45 4.77 -0.45 4.58
N GLY A 46 4.30 0.79 4.70
CA GLY A 46 3.62 1.27 5.90
C GLY A 46 3.81 2.76 6.15
N PHE A 47 3.30 3.24 7.27
CA PHE A 47 3.68 4.52 7.84
C PHE A 47 5.02 4.40 8.56
N LEU A 48 5.81 5.48 8.58
CA LEU A 48 7.09 5.51 9.27
C LEU A 48 6.89 5.42 10.79
N PRO A 49 7.40 4.38 11.46
CA PRO A 49 7.32 4.27 12.91
C PRO A 49 8.36 5.14 13.59
N GLY A 50 8.18 5.37 14.90
CA GLY A 50 9.18 6.02 15.75
C GLY A 50 8.62 7.21 16.50
N THR A 51 9.24 7.53 17.64
CA THR A 51 8.78 8.56 18.58
C THR A 51 8.66 9.94 17.95
N ILE A 52 9.55 10.30 17.03
CA ILE A 52 9.51 11.58 16.31
C ILE A 52 8.24 11.68 15.46
N GLN A 53 7.89 10.62 14.74
CA GLN A 53 6.69 10.57 13.91
C GLN A 53 5.42 10.54 14.78
N GLU A 54 5.42 9.72 15.85
CA GLU A 54 4.29 9.61 16.76
C GLU A 54 4.00 10.95 17.47
N HIS A 55 5.01 11.58 18.04
CA HIS A 55 4.87 12.88 18.71
C HIS A 55 4.62 14.02 17.71
N GLY A 56 5.16 13.92 16.50
CA GLY A 56 4.91 14.87 15.41
C GLY A 56 3.50 14.79 14.84
N GLY A 57 2.76 13.72 15.12
CA GLY A 57 1.36 13.55 14.72
C GLY A 57 1.17 12.83 13.39
N ILE A 58 1.95 11.79 13.13
CA ILE A 58 1.83 10.96 11.91
C ILE A 58 0.39 10.46 11.67
N ILE A 59 -0.33 10.08 12.74
CA ILE A 59 -1.72 9.63 12.62
C ILE A 59 -2.61 10.74 12.07
N ARG A 60 -2.43 11.97 12.56
CA ARG A 60 -3.19 13.13 12.08
C ARG A 60 -2.83 13.49 10.63
N SER A 61 -1.56 13.46 10.27
CA SER A 61 -1.11 13.74 8.90
C SER A 61 -1.52 12.64 7.92
N GLY A 62 -1.43 11.37 8.32
CA GLY A 62 -1.97 10.25 7.57
C GLY A 62 -3.49 10.32 7.37
N ALA A 63 -4.22 10.80 8.40
CA ALA A 63 -5.65 11.05 8.27
C ALA A 63 -5.97 12.17 7.25
N LYS A 64 -5.14 13.19 7.12
CA LYS A 64 -5.32 14.21 6.07
C LYS A 64 -5.27 13.58 4.67
N LEU A 65 -4.34 12.65 4.44
CA LEU A 65 -4.24 11.94 3.16
C LEU A 65 -5.46 11.04 2.92
N LEU A 66 -5.88 10.31 3.94
CA LEU A 66 -7.11 9.50 3.90
C LEU A 66 -8.32 10.35 3.51
N TYR A 67 -8.54 11.45 4.22
CA TYR A 67 -9.67 12.34 3.94
C TYR A 67 -9.60 12.95 2.55
N ALA A 68 -8.42 13.37 2.09
CA ALA A 68 -8.26 13.92 0.75
C ALA A 68 -8.75 12.95 -0.33
N TYR A 69 -8.37 11.68 -0.24
CA TYR A 69 -8.85 10.65 -1.18
C TYR A 69 -10.32 10.31 -1.00
N CYS A 70 -10.85 10.30 0.22
CA CYS A 70 -12.27 10.04 0.47
C CYS A 70 -13.18 11.15 -0.05
N GLU A 71 -12.75 12.40 0.08
CA GLU A 71 -13.50 13.59 -0.34
C GLU A 71 -13.42 13.84 -1.85
N ALA A 72 -12.31 13.43 -2.49
CA ALA A 72 -12.08 13.67 -3.90
C ALA A 72 -13.18 13.03 -4.77
N THR A 73 -13.76 13.84 -5.66
CA THR A 73 -14.87 13.47 -6.56
C THR A 73 -14.38 13.07 -7.95
N VAL A 74 -13.13 13.37 -8.29
CA VAL A 74 -12.52 12.98 -9.55
C VAL A 74 -12.25 11.48 -9.62
N PRO A 75 -12.15 10.88 -10.81
CA PRO A 75 -11.77 9.49 -10.98
C PRO A 75 -10.42 9.17 -10.29
N LYS A 76 -10.39 8.08 -9.53
CA LYS A 76 -9.24 7.60 -8.76
C LYS A 76 -8.88 6.19 -9.18
N LEU A 77 -7.75 6.05 -9.86
CA LEU A 77 -7.22 4.78 -10.34
C LEU A 77 -5.94 4.44 -9.57
N THR A 78 -5.84 3.22 -9.08
CA THR A 78 -4.67 2.77 -8.32
C THR A 78 -4.05 1.54 -8.97
N VAL A 79 -2.73 1.52 -9.04
CA VAL A 79 -1.95 0.37 -9.47
C VAL A 79 -0.96 0.00 -8.36
N VAL A 80 -1.16 -1.14 -7.73
CA VAL A 80 -0.20 -1.69 -6.78
C VAL A 80 0.93 -2.36 -7.56
N THR A 81 2.12 -1.79 -7.46
CA THR A 81 3.28 -2.25 -8.24
C THR A 81 4.12 -3.27 -7.49
N ARG A 82 4.19 -3.16 -6.15
CA ARG A 82 4.96 -4.10 -5.32
C ARG A 82 4.34 -4.28 -3.94
N LYS A 83 4.56 -3.36 -3.01
CA LYS A 83 4.09 -3.47 -1.62
C LYS A 83 2.87 -2.61 -1.38
N ALA A 84 1.90 -3.17 -0.67
CA ALA A 84 0.71 -2.46 -0.22
C ALA A 84 0.36 -2.97 1.18
N TYR A 85 0.96 -2.38 2.23
CA TYR A 85 0.85 -2.89 3.58
C TYR A 85 0.10 -1.96 4.53
N GLY A 86 -0.84 -2.55 5.25
CA GLY A 86 -1.52 -1.97 6.40
C GLY A 86 -2.30 -0.70 6.12
N GLY A 87 -2.29 0.23 7.08
CA GLY A 87 -3.03 1.49 6.96
C GLY A 87 -2.52 2.40 5.85
N ALA A 88 -1.23 2.34 5.51
CA ALA A 88 -0.66 3.12 4.43
C ALA A 88 -1.23 2.70 3.06
N TYR A 89 -1.40 1.39 2.82
CA TYR A 89 -2.16 0.88 1.68
C TYR A 89 -3.57 1.46 1.65
N CYS A 90 -4.28 1.40 2.79
CA CYS A 90 -5.66 1.85 2.84
C CYS A 90 -5.81 3.33 2.44
N VAL A 91 -4.92 4.21 2.91
CA VAL A 91 -5.04 5.67 2.68
C VAL A 91 -4.66 6.11 1.27
N MET A 92 -3.96 5.26 0.49
CA MET A 92 -3.50 5.57 -0.86
C MET A 92 -4.50 5.14 -1.94
N SER A 93 -5.77 5.56 -1.80
CA SER A 93 -6.83 5.30 -2.79
C SER A 93 -7.19 3.83 -2.96
N SER A 94 -7.16 3.05 -1.89
CA SER A 94 -7.59 1.65 -1.93
C SER A 94 -9.09 1.52 -2.19
N LYS A 95 -9.52 0.31 -2.54
CA LYS A 95 -10.95 -0.04 -2.68
C LYS A 95 -11.73 0.19 -1.38
N HIS A 96 -11.08 0.06 -0.22
CA HIS A 96 -11.68 0.27 1.11
C HIS A 96 -12.18 1.70 1.32
N ILE A 97 -11.55 2.68 0.67
CA ILE A 97 -11.94 4.10 0.72
C ILE A 97 -12.56 4.60 -0.60
N ARG A 98 -13.14 3.68 -1.36
CA ARG A 98 -13.83 3.97 -2.62
C ARG A 98 -12.94 4.47 -3.75
N GLY A 99 -11.72 3.90 -3.90
CA GLY A 99 -10.96 4.00 -5.14
C GLY A 99 -11.79 3.38 -6.29
N ASP A 100 -11.91 4.07 -7.42
CA ASP A 100 -12.79 3.64 -8.50
C ASP A 100 -12.29 2.38 -9.20
N VAL A 101 -11.00 2.36 -9.56
CA VAL A 101 -10.32 1.20 -10.16
C VAL A 101 -9.03 0.90 -9.39
N ASN A 102 -8.90 -0.33 -8.93
CA ASN A 102 -7.72 -0.81 -8.22
C ASN A 102 -7.16 -2.03 -8.94
N LEU A 103 -5.98 -1.86 -9.52
CA LEU A 103 -5.25 -2.88 -10.24
C LEU A 103 -3.99 -3.27 -9.47
N ALA A 104 -3.47 -4.46 -9.72
CA ALA A 104 -2.18 -4.86 -9.17
C ALA A 104 -1.35 -5.61 -10.21
N TRP A 105 -0.03 -5.54 -10.09
CA TRP A 105 0.86 -6.43 -10.82
C TRP A 105 0.91 -7.81 -10.16
N PRO A 106 1.24 -8.89 -10.91
CA PRO A 106 1.33 -10.24 -10.34
C PRO A 106 2.34 -10.38 -9.20
N SER A 107 3.37 -9.50 -9.20
CA SER A 107 4.41 -9.43 -8.17
C SER A 107 4.02 -8.62 -6.95
N ALA A 108 2.81 -8.06 -6.91
CA ALA A 108 2.36 -7.24 -5.79
C ALA A 108 2.10 -8.07 -4.53
N GLU A 109 2.37 -7.45 -3.39
CA GLU A 109 2.09 -8.03 -2.07
C GLU A 109 1.11 -7.13 -1.31
N LEU A 110 -0.11 -7.61 -1.08
CA LEU A 110 -1.12 -6.92 -0.29
C LEU A 110 -1.31 -7.63 1.05
N ALA A 111 -1.05 -6.95 2.15
CA ALA A 111 -1.13 -7.55 3.49
C ALA A 111 -1.35 -6.49 4.59
N VAL A 112 -1.75 -6.97 5.77
CA VAL A 112 -1.84 -6.08 6.96
C VAL A 112 -0.46 -5.60 7.40
N MET A 113 0.56 -6.45 7.25
CA MET A 113 1.97 -6.13 7.51
C MET A 113 2.87 -6.99 6.64
N GLY A 114 4.13 -6.60 6.51
CA GLY A 114 5.10 -7.38 5.75
C GLY A 114 5.24 -8.82 6.28
N PRO A 115 5.43 -9.81 5.40
CA PRO A 115 5.50 -11.23 5.76
C PRO A 115 6.49 -11.56 6.88
N ASP A 116 7.66 -10.93 6.89
CA ASP A 116 8.68 -11.12 7.93
C ASP A 116 8.19 -10.72 9.33
N GLY A 117 7.46 -9.61 9.41
CA GLY A 117 6.85 -9.14 10.66
C GLY A 117 5.72 -10.05 11.10
N ALA A 118 4.85 -10.40 10.17
CA ALA A 118 3.71 -11.27 10.44
C ALA A 118 4.16 -12.64 10.97
N VAL A 119 5.13 -13.27 10.32
CA VAL A 119 5.69 -14.56 10.75
C VAL A 119 6.32 -14.48 12.13
N SER A 120 7.08 -13.41 12.42
CA SER A 120 7.71 -13.22 13.73
C SER A 120 6.70 -13.10 14.87
N ILE A 121 5.49 -12.62 14.58
CA ILE A 121 4.42 -12.49 15.57
C ILE A 121 3.60 -13.79 15.67
N VAL A 122 3.09 -14.25 14.54
CA VAL A 122 2.13 -15.38 14.50
C VAL A 122 2.81 -16.72 14.86
N PHE A 123 4.02 -16.92 14.38
CA PHE A 123 4.76 -18.17 14.57
C PHE A 123 5.87 -18.09 15.64
N ARG A 124 5.83 -17.08 16.51
CA ARG A 124 6.86 -16.86 17.55
C ARG A 124 7.17 -18.12 18.34
N LYS A 125 6.16 -18.82 18.83
CA LYS A 125 6.32 -20.05 19.64
C LYS A 125 6.95 -21.22 18.86
N GLU A 126 6.76 -21.26 17.56
CA GLU A 126 7.35 -22.26 16.69
C GLU A 126 8.80 -21.93 16.41
N LEU A 127 9.10 -20.66 16.15
CA LEU A 127 10.47 -20.16 15.94
C LEU A 127 11.34 -20.33 17.19
N ASP A 128 10.79 -20.09 18.39
CA ASP A 128 11.49 -20.27 19.65
C ASP A 128 11.88 -21.75 19.95
N LYS A 129 11.21 -22.71 19.29
CA LYS A 129 11.45 -24.15 19.46
C LYS A 129 12.22 -24.79 18.31
N ALA A 130 12.48 -24.06 17.23
CA ALA A 130 13.14 -24.57 16.05
C ALA A 130 14.64 -24.79 16.31
N GLU A 131 15.19 -25.87 15.78
CA GLU A 131 16.64 -26.13 15.81
C GLU A 131 17.43 -25.05 15.05
N ASP A 132 16.88 -24.57 13.91
CA ASP A 132 17.39 -23.46 13.13
C ASP A 132 16.28 -22.41 12.91
N PRO A 133 16.16 -21.42 13.82
CA PRO A 133 15.13 -20.40 13.72
C PRO A 133 15.22 -19.54 12.46
N VAL A 134 16.43 -19.34 11.93
CA VAL A 134 16.64 -18.48 10.74
C VAL A 134 16.10 -19.20 9.50
N LYS A 135 16.47 -20.46 9.31
CA LYS A 135 15.97 -21.27 8.20
C LYS A 135 14.45 -21.45 8.29
N ARG A 136 13.95 -21.82 9.48
CA ARG A 136 12.50 -22.00 9.69
C ARG A 136 11.71 -20.72 9.42
N LYS A 137 12.22 -19.56 9.84
CA LYS A 137 11.61 -18.29 9.54
C LYS A 137 11.53 -18.03 8.03
N ALA A 138 12.59 -18.30 7.28
CA ALA A 138 12.60 -18.10 5.83
C ALA A 138 11.55 -18.99 5.13
N GLU A 139 11.39 -20.24 5.55
CA GLU A 139 10.36 -21.14 5.05
C GLU A 139 8.96 -20.60 5.33
N LEU A 140 8.68 -20.22 6.57
CA LEU A 140 7.38 -19.67 6.98
C LEU A 140 7.04 -18.35 6.26
N VAL A 141 8.03 -17.51 5.99
CA VAL A 141 7.85 -16.29 5.21
C VAL A 141 7.46 -16.59 3.78
N ALA A 142 8.10 -17.59 3.16
CA ALA A 142 7.75 -18.02 1.80
C ALA A 142 6.31 -18.58 1.75
N GLU A 143 5.97 -19.47 2.69
CA GLU A 143 4.60 -20.00 2.81
C GLU A 143 3.56 -18.90 3.05
N TYR A 144 3.89 -17.92 3.89
CA TYR A 144 2.99 -16.80 4.19
C TYR A 144 2.74 -15.92 2.95
N ARG A 145 3.78 -15.66 2.16
CA ARG A 145 3.63 -14.92 0.89
C ARG A 145 2.70 -15.64 -0.06
N GLU A 146 2.90 -16.92 -0.26
CA GLU A 146 2.09 -17.70 -1.16
C GLU A 146 0.62 -17.77 -0.72
N LYS A 147 0.37 -17.94 0.57
CA LYS A 147 -0.99 -18.14 1.10
C LYS A 147 -1.77 -16.83 1.31
N PHE A 148 -1.10 -15.73 1.64
CA PHE A 148 -1.78 -14.54 2.15
C PHE A 148 -1.37 -13.22 1.50
N ALA A 149 -0.11 -13.04 1.15
CA ALA A 149 0.44 -11.76 0.71
C ALA A 149 0.61 -11.71 -0.81
N ASN A 150 -0.41 -12.10 -1.56
CA ASN A 150 -0.40 -12.05 -3.02
C ASN A 150 -1.65 -11.35 -3.57
N PRO A 151 -1.62 -10.79 -4.79
CA PRO A 151 -2.71 -10.00 -5.32
C PRO A 151 -3.96 -10.83 -5.63
N TYR A 152 -3.81 -12.12 -5.90
CA TYR A 152 -4.94 -12.99 -6.27
C TYR A 152 -5.90 -13.21 -5.11
N ILE A 153 -5.39 -13.37 -3.88
CA ILE A 153 -6.23 -13.45 -2.67
C ILE A 153 -6.99 -12.15 -2.43
N ALA A 154 -6.35 -11.00 -2.66
CA ALA A 154 -7.00 -9.71 -2.56
C ALA A 154 -8.09 -9.52 -3.64
N ALA A 155 -7.82 -9.95 -4.87
CA ALA A 155 -8.80 -9.92 -5.97
C ALA A 155 -10.01 -10.82 -5.70
N GLN A 156 -9.80 -12.04 -5.20
CA GLN A 156 -10.90 -12.95 -4.81
C GLN A 156 -11.83 -12.35 -3.76
N ARG A 157 -11.33 -11.43 -2.94
CA ARG A 157 -12.11 -10.72 -1.91
C ARG A 157 -12.70 -9.40 -2.39
N GLY A 158 -12.51 -9.03 -3.65
CA GLY A 158 -13.00 -7.78 -4.23
C GLY A 158 -12.22 -6.54 -3.81
N TYR A 159 -10.98 -6.69 -3.32
CA TYR A 159 -10.10 -5.56 -2.99
C TYR A 159 -9.33 -5.03 -4.20
N LEU A 160 -9.29 -5.80 -5.28
CA LEU A 160 -8.76 -5.44 -6.58
C LEU A 160 -9.81 -5.74 -7.65
N ASP A 161 -9.82 -4.92 -8.68
CA ASP A 161 -10.68 -5.15 -9.85
C ASP A 161 -10.03 -6.13 -10.85
N ASP A 162 -8.68 -6.09 -10.95
CA ASP A 162 -7.94 -7.00 -11.83
C ASP A 162 -6.47 -7.11 -11.42
N VAL A 163 -5.82 -8.21 -11.85
CA VAL A 163 -4.37 -8.41 -11.78
C VAL A 163 -3.84 -8.39 -13.19
N ILE A 164 -3.03 -7.38 -13.51
CA ILE A 164 -2.58 -7.09 -14.88
C ILE A 164 -1.07 -7.19 -15.03
N GLU A 165 -0.60 -7.58 -16.19
CA GLU A 165 0.83 -7.53 -16.52
C GLU A 165 1.33 -6.06 -16.56
N PRO A 166 2.58 -5.78 -16.16
CA PRO A 166 3.13 -4.41 -16.19
C PRO A 166 2.99 -3.72 -17.54
N LYS A 167 3.11 -4.45 -18.64
CA LYS A 167 2.95 -3.93 -20.02
C LYS A 167 1.53 -3.46 -20.35
N GLU A 168 0.53 -3.97 -19.61
CA GLU A 168 -0.87 -3.62 -19.80
C GLU A 168 -1.28 -2.37 -19.02
N THR A 169 -0.42 -1.91 -18.10
CA THR A 169 -0.74 -0.79 -17.20
C THR A 169 -1.18 0.45 -17.97
N ARG A 170 -0.41 0.88 -18.97
CA ARG A 170 -0.76 2.07 -19.75
C ARG A 170 -2.05 1.90 -20.56
N PRO A 171 -2.25 0.83 -21.34
CA PRO A 171 -3.53 0.60 -22.04
C PRO A 171 -4.74 0.57 -21.13
N ARG A 172 -4.60 0.04 -19.92
CA ARG A 172 -5.72 -0.07 -18.95
C ARG A 172 -6.05 1.25 -18.25
N LEU A 173 -5.11 2.19 -18.19
CA LEU A 173 -5.28 3.50 -17.56
C LEU A 173 -5.72 4.61 -18.53
N ILE A 174 -5.75 4.36 -19.84
CA ILE A 174 -6.18 5.30 -20.89
C ILE A 174 -7.63 5.02 -21.28
#